data_e5ba0f764c13926a2dfc34ec0aa2d8d4
#
_entry.id   e5ba0f764c13926a2dfc34ec0aa2d8d4
#
_cell.length_a   1.000
_cell.length_b   1.000
_cell.length_c   1.000
_cell.angle_alpha   90.00
_cell.angle_beta   90.00
_cell.angle_gamma   90.00
#
_symmetry.space_group_name_H-M   'P 1'
#
loop_
_entity.id
_entity.type
_entity.pdbx_description
1 polymer ?
#
loop_
_entity_poly.entity_id
_entity_poly.type
_entity_poly.pdbx_seq_one_letter_code
_entity_poly.pdbx_strand_id
1 'polypeptide(L)'
;MENKKENAVERLLKSYRRFYNITRFDGGISPPLEEGRNLREAVKLSPFREDERNGLAAVCEYYEKTCQHLFLKSNEIWSANQEEFIFLFTADHLTADLFERCRDYAYNAGMEMAHIGSGHMYTYVSPVFICGKVDDAALNAVENCRIYKTFRFSLHGLLEFH
;
A
#
# COMPACT_ATOMS: atom_id res chain seq x y z
N MET A 1 -18.72 -1.52 17.11
CA MET A 1 -17.27 -1.57 16.76
C MET A 1 -17.02 -1.48 15.25
N GLU A 2 -17.75 -2.22 14.46
CA GLU A 2 -17.66 -2.19 12.99
C GLU A 2 -17.83 -0.79 12.39
N ASN A 3 -18.85 -0.07 12.82
CA ASN A 3 -19.15 1.30 12.37
C ASN A 3 -18.01 2.33 12.69
N LYS A 4 -17.21 2.11 13.76
CA LYS A 4 -16.08 3.01 14.07
C LYS A 4 -14.89 2.78 13.16
N LYS A 5 -14.59 1.51 12.84
CA LYS A 5 -13.50 1.17 11.91
C LYS A 5 -13.84 1.65 10.49
N GLU A 6 -15.06 1.44 10.06
CA GLU A 6 -15.55 1.91 8.77
C GLU A 6 -15.44 3.43 8.65
N ASN A 7 -15.84 4.18 9.69
CA ASN A 7 -15.66 5.63 9.73
C ASN A 7 -14.18 6.05 9.70
N ALA A 8 -13.27 5.29 10.32
CA ALA A 8 -11.84 5.56 10.30
C ALA A 8 -11.26 5.33 8.89
N VAL A 9 -11.63 4.21 8.24
CA VAL A 9 -11.27 3.94 6.84
C VAL A 9 -11.72 5.08 5.95
N GLU A 10 -13.00 5.50 6.03
CA GLU A 10 -13.53 6.58 5.20
C GLU A 10 -12.80 7.92 5.42
N ARG A 11 -12.49 8.26 6.67
CA ARG A 11 -11.75 9.49 6.99
C ARG A 11 -10.34 9.46 6.42
N LEU A 12 -9.65 8.33 6.53
CA LEU A 12 -8.30 8.16 6.01
C LEU A 12 -8.31 8.22 4.48
N LEU A 13 -9.18 7.45 3.82
CA LEU A 13 -9.30 7.45 2.37
C LEU A 13 -9.71 8.82 1.82
N LYS A 14 -10.53 9.57 2.55
CA LYS A 14 -10.88 10.95 2.17
C LYS A 14 -9.65 11.87 2.14
N SER A 15 -8.71 11.69 3.07
CA SER A 15 -7.45 12.47 3.07
C SER A 15 -6.51 12.08 1.92
N TYR A 16 -6.50 10.80 1.54
CA TYR A 16 -5.65 10.29 0.46
C TYR A 16 -6.20 10.58 -0.95
N ARG A 17 -7.51 10.73 -1.09
CA ARG A 17 -8.20 10.90 -2.38
C ARG A 17 -7.65 12.04 -3.26
N ARG A 18 -6.98 13.01 -2.66
CA ARG A 18 -6.38 14.14 -3.38
C ARG A 18 -5.10 13.77 -4.12
N PHE A 19 -4.36 12.75 -3.64
CA PHE A 19 -3.01 12.44 -4.10
C PHE A 19 -2.88 11.02 -4.66
N TYR A 20 -3.79 10.11 -4.29
CA TYR A 20 -3.72 8.70 -4.61
C TYR A 20 -4.91 8.25 -5.45
N ASN A 21 -4.65 7.34 -6.38
CA ASN A 21 -5.67 6.50 -6.96
C ASN A 21 -6.04 5.42 -5.94
N ILE A 22 -7.32 5.33 -5.59
CA ILE A 22 -7.81 4.44 -4.53
C ILE A 22 -8.64 3.33 -5.13
N THR A 23 -8.22 2.08 -4.92
CA THR A 23 -9.00 0.88 -5.22
C THR A 23 -9.50 0.26 -3.92
N ARG A 24 -10.83 0.14 -3.77
CA ARG A 24 -11.48 -0.44 -2.59
C ARG A 24 -11.79 -1.91 -2.78
N PHE A 25 -11.75 -2.68 -1.68
CA PHE A 25 -12.00 -4.12 -1.66
C PHE A 25 -13.19 -4.52 -0.76
N ASP A 26 -13.85 -3.57 -0.14
CA ASP A 26 -14.98 -3.71 0.78
C ASP A 26 -16.36 -3.81 0.09
N GLY A 27 -16.42 -4.56 -1.02
CA GLY A 27 -17.66 -4.79 -1.77
C GLY A 27 -18.09 -3.64 -2.69
N GLY A 28 -17.31 -2.58 -2.78
CA GLY A 28 -17.51 -1.50 -3.75
C GLY A 28 -17.11 -1.93 -5.17
N ILE A 29 -17.77 -1.35 -6.17
CA ILE A 29 -17.37 -1.51 -7.56
C ILE A 29 -16.01 -0.85 -7.73
N SER A 30 -14.97 -1.65 -7.94
CA SER A 30 -13.65 -1.11 -8.25
C SER A 30 -13.73 -0.31 -9.56
N PRO A 31 -13.20 0.91 -9.61
CA PRO A 31 -13.08 1.63 -10.87
C PRO A 31 -12.26 0.79 -11.87
N PRO A 32 -12.48 0.94 -13.17
CA PRO A 32 -11.65 0.27 -14.16
C PRO A 32 -10.20 0.73 -13.98
N LEU A 33 -9.31 -0.23 -13.85
CA LEU A 33 -7.86 0.02 -13.82
C LEU A 33 -7.44 0.56 -15.18
N GLU A 34 -6.53 1.52 -15.17
CA GLU A 34 -5.86 1.96 -16.39
C GLU A 34 -5.21 0.76 -17.08
N GLU A 35 -5.26 0.74 -18.41
CA GLU A 35 -4.72 -0.34 -19.23
C GLU A 35 -3.28 -0.69 -18.83
N GLY A 36 -3.04 -1.93 -18.43
CA GLY A 36 -1.72 -2.51 -18.19
C GLY A 36 -1.40 -2.95 -16.77
N ARG A 37 -2.22 -2.64 -15.77
CA ARG A 37 -2.01 -3.09 -14.38
C ARG A 37 -3.08 -4.07 -13.94
N ASN A 38 -2.66 -5.28 -13.61
CA ASN A 38 -3.58 -6.24 -13.01
C ASN A 38 -3.45 -6.25 -11.47
N LEU A 39 -3.90 -5.14 -10.84
CA LEU A 39 -3.95 -5.03 -9.37
C LEU A 39 -4.70 -6.22 -8.75
N ARG A 40 -5.74 -6.72 -9.40
CA ARG A 40 -6.49 -7.88 -8.93
C ARG A 40 -5.65 -9.15 -8.91
N GLU A 41 -4.66 -9.29 -9.79
CA GLU A 41 -3.74 -10.43 -9.74
C GLU A 41 -2.70 -10.28 -8.65
N ALA A 42 -2.14 -9.10 -8.47
CA ALA A 42 -1.17 -8.83 -7.42
C ALA A 42 -1.77 -9.05 -6.00
N VAL A 43 -3.07 -8.81 -5.83
CA VAL A 43 -3.77 -8.93 -4.53
C VAL A 43 -4.64 -10.18 -4.39
N LYS A 44 -4.47 -11.19 -5.25
CA LYS A 44 -5.30 -12.41 -5.26
C LYS A 44 -5.27 -13.24 -3.96
N LEU A 45 -4.11 -13.30 -3.33
CA LEU A 45 -3.92 -14.12 -2.14
C LEU A 45 -4.10 -13.27 -0.90
N SER A 46 -5.25 -13.41 -0.25
CA SER A 46 -5.48 -12.72 1.02
C SER A 46 -4.49 -13.16 2.11
N PRO A 47 -3.90 -12.24 2.86
CA PRO A 47 -3.07 -12.58 4.02
C PRO A 47 -3.88 -13.06 5.23
N PHE A 48 -5.21 -12.92 5.17
CA PHE A 48 -6.13 -13.28 6.26
C PHE A 48 -6.56 -14.74 6.17
N ARG A 49 -6.73 -15.36 7.32
CA ARG A 49 -7.33 -16.69 7.45
C ARG A 49 -8.87 -16.56 7.45
N GLU A 50 -9.57 -17.65 7.13
CA GLU A 50 -11.04 -17.65 7.03
C GLU A 50 -11.76 -17.26 8.34
N ASP A 51 -11.13 -17.49 9.48
CA ASP A 51 -11.63 -17.14 10.82
C ASP A 51 -11.30 -15.71 11.25
N GLU A 52 -10.42 -15.03 10.53
CA GLU A 52 -10.05 -13.66 10.82
C GLU A 52 -11.05 -12.68 10.19
N ARG A 53 -11.82 -12.03 11.05
CA ARG A 53 -12.73 -10.96 10.61
C ARG A 53 -11.89 -9.76 10.20
N ASN A 54 -11.97 -9.39 8.95
CA ASN A 54 -11.37 -8.20 8.36
C ASN A 54 -10.54 -8.54 7.13
N GLY A 55 -9.90 -7.55 6.55
CA GLY A 55 -9.19 -7.80 5.31
C GLY A 55 -8.50 -6.55 4.77
N LEU A 56 -8.08 -6.67 3.54
CA LEU A 56 -7.62 -5.55 2.75
C LEU A 56 -8.82 -4.66 2.39
N ALA A 57 -8.85 -3.45 2.95
CA ALA A 57 -9.92 -2.48 2.69
C ALA A 57 -9.67 -1.67 1.42
N ALA A 58 -8.42 -1.27 1.17
CA ALA A 58 -8.08 -0.49 -0.01
C ALA A 58 -6.59 -0.60 -0.35
N VAL A 59 -6.27 -0.34 -1.61
CA VAL A 59 -4.92 -0.02 -2.07
C VAL A 59 -4.93 1.38 -2.65
N CYS A 60 -4.00 2.22 -2.18
CA CYS A 60 -3.82 3.58 -2.65
C CYS A 60 -2.51 3.66 -3.42
N GLU A 61 -2.56 4.13 -4.66
CA GLU A 61 -1.43 4.19 -5.57
C GLU A 61 -1.09 5.64 -5.90
N TYR A 62 0.18 6.00 -5.74
CA TYR A 62 0.73 7.25 -6.21
C TYR A 62 1.86 6.97 -7.20
N TYR A 63 1.83 7.69 -8.30
CA TYR A 63 2.87 7.63 -9.31
C TYR A 63 3.21 9.03 -9.80
N GLU A 64 4.47 9.39 -9.73
CA GLU A 64 4.98 10.63 -10.27
C GLU A 64 6.15 10.38 -11.21
N LYS A 65 6.06 10.95 -12.40
CA LYS A 65 7.16 10.98 -13.36
C LYS A 65 7.67 12.41 -13.48
N THR A 66 8.90 12.63 -13.05
CA THR A 66 9.60 13.91 -13.24
C THR A 66 10.58 13.77 -14.42
N CYS A 67 10.39 14.62 -15.45
CA CYS A 67 11.25 14.64 -16.61
C CYS A 67 11.94 16.00 -16.72
N GLN A 68 13.24 16.00 -17.00
CA GLN A 68 13.96 17.22 -17.44
C GLN A 68 14.23 17.14 -18.94
N HIS A 69 13.77 18.17 -19.65
CA HIS A 69 14.04 18.35 -21.07
C HIS A 69 15.05 19.48 -21.28
N LEU A 70 16.08 19.24 -22.06
CA LEU A 70 16.93 20.32 -22.54
C LEU A 70 16.14 21.12 -23.61
N PHE A 71 16.47 22.39 -23.79
CA PHE A 71 15.82 23.38 -24.67
C PHE A 71 15.53 22.95 -26.12
N LEU A 72 16.02 21.81 -26.54
CA LEU A 72 15.70 21.19 -27.82
C LEU A 72 14.67 20.09 -27.60
N LYS A 73 13.50 20.26 -28.18
CA LYS A 73 12.25 19.49 -28.05
C LYS A 73 12.30 17.95 -28.22
N SER A 74 13.46 17.33 -28.26
CA SER A 74 13.56 15.89 -28.60
C SER A 74 14.37 15.01 -27.65
N ASN A 75 15.08 15.56 -26.68
CA ASN A 75 15.92 14.73 -25.81
C ASN A 75 15.53 14.86 -24.34
N GLU A 76 14.88 13.84 -23.84
CA GLU A 76 14.75 13.57 -22.41
C GLU A 76 16.14 13.26 -21.84
N ILE A 77 16.69 14.15 -20.99
CA ILE A 77 18.04 13.96 -20.44
C ILE A 77 18.01 12.93 -19.32
N TRP A 78 16.95 12.97 -18.51
CA TRP A 78 16.67 11.98 -17.48
C TRP A 78 15.20 12.02 -17.09
N SER A 79 14.68 10.89 -16.68
CA SER A 79 13.38 10.77 -16.04
C SER A 79 13.54 10.14 -14.67
N ALA A 80 12.78 10.63 -13.71
CA ALA A 80 12.75 10.10 -12.37
C ALA A 80 11.31 9.68 -12.06
N ASN A 81 11.11 8.40 -11.77
CA ASN A 81 9.81 7.84 -11.42
C ASN A 81 9.80 7.54 -9.93
N GLN A 82 8.80 8.07 -9.25
CA GLN A 82 8.54 7.83 -7.84
C GLN A 82 7.19 7.12 -7.72
N GLU A 83 7.13 6.09 -6.91
CA GLU A 83 5.93 5.31 -6.71
C GLU A 83 5.69 5.09 -5.22
N GLU A 84 4.43 5.11 -4.82
CA GLU A 84 4.03 4.73 -3.48
C GLU A 84 2.76 3.90 -3.52
N PHE A 85 2.77 2.80 -2.78
CA PHE A 85 1.63 1.90 -2.59
C PHE A 85 1.30 1.79 -1.12
N ILE A 86 0.08 2.18 -0.76
CA ILE A 86 -0.43 2.03 0.59
C ILE A 86 -1.46 0.91 0.59
N PHE A 87 -1.20 -0.15 1.37
CA PHE A 87 -2.11 -1.26 1.59
C PHE A 87 -2.82 -1.05 2.91
N LEU A 88 -4.10 -0.67 2.85
CA LEU A 88 -4.91 -0.40 4.02
C LEU A 88 -5.63 -1.67 4.48
N PHE A 89 -5.23 -2.17 5.63
CA PHE A 89 -5.82 -3.34 6.28
C PHE A 89 -6.71 -2.94 7.45
N THR A 90 -7.79 -3.69 7.63
CA THR A 90 -8.63 -3.61 8.84
C THR A 90 -8.49 -4.89 9.63
N ALA A 91 -8.36 -4.80 10.96
CA ALA A 91 -8.31 -5.95 11.84
C ALA A 91 -9.02 -5.67 13.18
N ASP A 92 -9.75 -6.65 13.72
CA ASP A 92 -10.27 -6.53 15.08
C ASP A 92 -9.16 -6.59 16.11
N HIS A 93 -8.20 -7.47 15.88
CA HIS A 93 -7.06 -7.68 16.74
C HIS A 93 -5.81 -7.93 15.89
N LEU A 94 -4.85 -7.03 15.97
CA LEU A 94 -3.57 -7.16 15.29
C LEU A 94 -2.58 -7.92 16.18
N THR A 95 -2.18 -9.10 15.72
CA THR A 95 -1.12 -9.93 16.31
C THR A 95 0.17 -9.79 15.49
N ALA A 96 1.32 -10.18 16.07
CA ALA A 96 2.59 -10.17 15.35
C ALA A 96 2.54 -11.08 14.10
N ASP A 97 1.94 -12.27 14.20
CA ASP A 97 1.77 -13.19 13.07
C ASP A 97 0.93 -12.57 11.93
N LEU A 98 -0.21 -11.94 12.27
CA LEU A 98 -1.04 -11.26 11.29
C LEU A 98 -0.28 -10.09 10.63
N PHE A 99 0.44 -9.30 11.42
CA PHE A 99 1.27 -8.21 10.89
C PHE A 99 2.32 -8.74 9.90
N GLU A 100 3.04 -9.80 10.25
CA GLU A 100 4.07 -10.37 9.37
C GLU A 100 3.48 -10.87 8.05
N ARG A 101 2.34 -11.55 8.09
CA ARG A 101 1.63 -12.01 6.89
C ARG A 101 1.18 -10.85 6.01
N CYS A 102 0.61 -9.80 6.60
CA CYS A 102 0.18 -8.59 5.86
C CYS A 102 1.38 -7.83 5.30
N ARG A 103 2.48 -7.72 6.04
CA ARG A 103 3.74 -7.12 5.59
C ARG A 103 4.29 -7.84 4.36
N ASP A 104 4.40 -9.16 4.44
CA ASP A 104 4.94 -9.97 3.34
C ASP A 104 4.03 -9.93 2.11
N TYR A 105 2.72 -9.94 2.33
CA TYR A 105 1.73 -9.75 1.28
C TYR A 105 1.89 -8.38 0.59
N ALA A 106 1.93 -7.30 1.37
CA ALA A 106 2.10 -5.94 0.82
C ALA A 106 3.42 -5.80 0.06
N TYR A 107 4.50 -6.39 0.60
CA TYR A 107 5.81 -6.42 -0.06
C TYR A 107 5.73 -7.11 -1.42
N ASN A 108 5.18 -8.32 -1.48
CA ASN A 108 5.11 -9.09 -2.72
C ASN A 108 4.20 -8.40 -3.75
N ALA A 109 3.01 -7.97 -3.34
CA ALA A 109 2.10 -7.24 -4.22
C ALA A 109 2.70 -5.92 -4.72
N GLY A 110 3.35 -5.16 -3.83
CA GLY A 110 4.05 -3.92 -4.20
C GLY A 110 5.19 -4.14 -5.19
N MET A 111 5.94 -5.24 -5.06
CA MET A 111 6.99 -5.62 -6.03
C MET A 111 6.41 -5.98 -7.40
N GLU A 112 5.27 -6.67 -7.44
CA GLU A 112 4.59 -6.98 -8.71
C GLU A 112 4.01 -5.73 -9.39
N MET A 113 3.56 -4.76 -8.60
CA MET A 113 2.98 -3.51 -9.09
C MET A 113 4.04 -2.48 -9.51
N ALA A 114 5.24 -2.55 -8.96
CA ALA A 114 6.28 -1.55 -9.18
C ALA A 114 6.81 -1.54 -10.62
N HIS A 115 6.97 -0.34 -11.17
CA HIS A 115 7.58 -0.13 -12.49
C HIS A 115 9.11 -0.01 -12.39
N ILE A 116 9.75 -1.13 -12.10
CA ILE A 116 11.21 -1.18 -11.99
C ILE A 116 11.84 -1.19 -13.38
N GLY A 117 12.62 -0.16 -13.69
CA GLY A 117 13.25 -0.04 -15.00
C GLY A 117 14.05 1.26 -15.14
N SER A 118 14.27 1.66 -16.38
CA SER A 118 14.98 2.92 -16.67
C SER A 118 14.22 4.11 -16.09
N GLY A 119 14.91 4.96 -15.35
CA GLY A 119 14.33 6.14 -14.69
C GLY A 119 13.65 5.86 -13.33
N HIS A 120 13.56 4.60 -12.89
CA HIS A 120 13.03 4.29 -11.57
C HIS A 120 13.92 4.84 -10.46
N MET A 121 13.36 5.70 -9.59
CA MET A 121 14.08 6.25 -8.44
C MET A 121 13.84 5.43 -7.19
N TYR A 122 12.58 5.28 -6.80
CA TYR A 122 12.20 4.49 -5.63
C TYR A 122 10.72 4.10 -5.68
N THR A 123 10.42 3.02 -4.97
CA THR A 123 9.06 2.60 -4.64
C THR A 123 8.93 2.48 -3.13
N TYR A 124 7.94 3.16 -2.57
CA TYR A 124 7.53 2.97 -1.18
C TYR A 124 6.33 2.01 -1.12
N VAL A 125 6.38 1.07 -0.19
CA VAL A 125 5.22 0.23 0.15
C VAL A 125 4.95 0.37 1.63
N SER A 126 3.73 0.76 1.96
CA SER A 126 3.31 1.04 3.33
C SER A 126 2.08 0.22 3.69
N PRO A 127 2.21 -0.87 4.46
CA PRO A 127 1.07 -1.51 5.09
C PRO A 127 0.56 -0.63 6.24
N VAL A 128 -0.70 -0.22 6.16
CA VAL A 128 -1.38 0.60 7.15
C VAL A 128 -2.48 -0.21 7.79
N PHE A 129 -2.58 -0.19 9.12
CA PHE A 129 -3.56 -0.98 9.87
C PHE A 129 -4.52 -0.09 10.64
N ILE A 130 -5.81 -0.33 10.46
CA ILE A 130 -6.87 0.19 11.33
C ILE A 130 -7.39 -0.99 12.15
N CYS A 131 -7.10 -0.99 13.44
CA CYS A 131 -7.42 -2.11 14.31
C CYS A 131 -8.11 -1.67 15.61
N GLY A 132 -8.90 -2.58 16.17
CA GLY A 132 -9.58 -2.37 17.46
C GLY A 132 -8.67 -2.64 18.65
N LYS A 133 -7.74 -3.57 18.50
CA LYS A 133 -6.75 -3.98 19.50
C LYS A 133 -5.44 -4.34 18.81
N VAL A 134 -4.32 -4.12 19.51
CA VAL A 134 -2.99 -4.53 19.06
C VAL A 134 -2.22 -5.17 20.24
N ASP A 135 -1.46 -6.21 19.97
CA ASP A 135 -0.55 -6.81 20.95
C ASP A 135 0.77 -6.04 21.00
N ASP A 136 1.42 -6.04 22.16
CA ASP A 136 2.73 -5.40 22.33
C ASP A 136 3.78 -5.98 21.36
N ALA A 137 3.73 -7.27 21.09
CA ALA A 137 4.59 -7.92 20.11
C ALA A 137 4.33 -7.41 18.67
N ALA A 138 3.06 -7.18 18.31
CA ALA A 138 2.69 -6.60 17.03
C ALA A 138 3.15 -5.13 16.93
N LEU A 139 2.95 -4.35 17.99
CA LEU A 139 3.42 -2.96 18.04
C LEU A 139 4.94 -2.88 17.84
N ASN A 140 5.70 -3.69 18.58
CA ASN A 140 7.15 -3.77 18.40
C ASN A 140 7.55 -4.19 16.97
N ALA A 141 6.83 -5.15 16.37
CA ALA A 141 7.08 -5.58 15.00
C ALA A 141 6.85 -4.45 13.98
N VAL A 142 5.79 -3.66 14.15
CA VAL A 142 5.49 -2.48 13.30
C VAL A 142 6.57 -1.42 13.45
N GLU A 143 6.92 -1.04 14.68
CA GLU A 143 7.93 0.01 14.96
C GLU A 143 9.32 -0.33 14.41
N ASN A 144 9.66 -1.62 14.40
CA ASN A 144 10.95 -2.10 13.89
C ASN A 144 10.89 -2.54 12.42
N CYS A 145 9.73 -2.44 11.77
CA CYS A 145 9.57 -2.86 10.39
C CYS A 145 10.20 -1.85 9.43
N ARG A 146 11.39 -2.18 8.93
CA ARG A 146 12.06 -1.44 7.86
C ARG A 146 12.76 -2.41 6.93
N ILE A 147 12.26 -2.53 5.70
CA ILE A 147 12.89 -3.34 4.67
C ILE A 147 13.45 -2.42 3.60
N TYR A 148 14.75 -2.40 3.45
CA TYR A 148 15.45 -1.67 2.40
C TYR A 148 16.04 -2.67 1.40
N LYS A 149 15.78 -2.47 0.12
CA LYS A 149 16.42 -3.23 -0.97
C LYS A 149 17.31 -2.30 -1.80
N THR A 150 18.40 -2.85 -2.31
CA THR A 150 19.44 -2.13 -3.05
C THR A 150 18.93 -1.39 -4.29
N PHE A 151 17.76 -1.75 -4.80
CA PHE A 151 17.10 -1.10 -5.93
C PHE A 151 16.04 -0.05 -5.52
N ARG A 152 16.26 0.62 -4.38
CA ARG A 152 15.42 1.74 -3.93
C ARG A 152 13.96 1.37 -3.66
N PHE A 153 13.75 0.18 -3.13
CA PHE A 153 12.46 -0.24 -2.59
C PHE A 153 12.46 -0.06 -1.06
N SER A 154 11.41 0.50 -0.52
CA SER A 154 11.25 0.67 0.92
C SER A 154 9.85 0.25 1.37
N LEU A 155 9.78 -0.50 2.45
CA LEU A 155 8.54 -0.86 3.12
C LEU A 155 8.57 -0.32 4.55
N HIS A 156 7.57 0.46 4.91
CA HIS A 156 7.39 1.01 6.24
C HIS A 156 6.03 0.57 6.80
N GLY A 157 6.04 0.05 8.01
CA GLY A 157 4.80 -0.21 8.74
C GLY A 157 4.27 1.07 9.38
N LEU A 158 3.00 1.37 9.17
CA LEU A 158 2.27 2.44 9.84
C LEU A 158 1.07 1.87 10.60
N LEU A 159 0.89 2.31 11.83
CA LEU A 159 -0.20 1.89 12.69
C LEU A 159 -1.05 3.09 13.08
N GLU A 160 -2.36 2.98 12.89
CA GLU A 160 -3.32 3.97 13.33
C GLU A 160 -4.29 3.33 14.33
N PHE A 161 -4.41 3.95 15.51
CA PHE A 161 -5.31 3.48 16.58
C PHE A 161 -6.59 4.29 16.58
N HIS A 162 -7.70 3.60 16.70
CA HIS A 162 -9.03 4.18 16.91
C HIS A 162 -9.84 3.49 17.99
#